data_32375c82578a232dcb5fc3c58846b51e
#
_entry.id   32375c82578a232dcb5fc3c58846b51e
#
_cell.length_a   1.000
_cell.length_b   1.000
_cell.length_c   1.000
_cell.angle_alpha   90.00
_cell.angle_beta   90.00
_cell.angle_gamma   90.00
#
_symmetry.space_group_name_H-M   'P 1'
#
loop_
_entity.id
_entity.type
_entity.pdbx_description
1 polymer ?
#
loop_
_entity_poly.entity_id
_entity_poly.type
_entity_poly.pdbx_seq_one_letter_code
_entity_poly.pdbx_strand_id
1 'polypeptide(L)'
;AQQLFCTMTKERDGLHFDFSGTSPQTDTDHNSTLPSTTAHIALALTNTLFWDVPWSDGKMRPVKTDIPEGSILNCRYPAACGTSPRIGNVLVSTVCECVSKMIYASGRHDDVNACTNGNAEFVGGPGYFYGGHNRDGIPVAQGLYDIHGAGMGAAPYRDGVNTGGHMNIPSAGISDVERI
;
A
#
# COMPACT_ATOMS: atom_id res chain seq x y z
N ALA A 1 -6.45 5.13 18.37
CA ALA A 1 -5.60 4.94 17.18
C ALA A 1 -5.81 3.52 16.67
N GLN A 2 -5.93 3.36 15.34
CA GLN A 2 -5.99 2.04 14.70
C GLN A 2 -4.56 1.49 14.56
N GLN A 3 -4.43 0.19 14.70
CA GLN A 3 -3.14 -0.49 14.57
C GLN A 3 -3.27 -1.65 13.58
N LEU A 4 -2.28 -1.80 12.73
CA LEU A 4 -2.13 -2.91 11.82
C LEU A 4 -0.94 -3.74 12.27
N PHE A 5 -1.16 -5.01 12.52
CA PHE A 5 -0.12 -5.97 12.86
C PHE A 5 0.06 -6.96 11.72
N CYS A 6 1.30 -7.33 11.47
CA CYS A 6 1.63 -8.34 10.49
C CYS A 6 2.83 -9.15 10.97
N THR A 7 2.66 -10.46 11.02
CA THR A 7 3.75 -11.41 11.21
C THR A 7 3.94 -12.18 9.91
N MET A 8 5.13 -12.10 9.32
CA MET A 8 5.46 -12.86 8.13
C MET A 8 6.37 -14.02 8.48
N THR A 9 6.00 -15.20 8.03
CA THR A 9 6.81 -16.42 8.17
C THR A 9 7.21 -16.92 6.78
N LYS A 10 8.51 -17.14 6.56
CA LYS A 10 9.02 -17.83 5.38
C LYS A 10 8.89 -19.33 5.60
N GLU A 11 8.00 -19.94 4.85
CA GLU A 11 7.84 -21.39 4.80
C GLU A 11 8.75 -22.02 3.72
N ARG A 12 8.83 -23.35 3.69
CA ARG A 12 9.61 -24.06 2.67
C ARG A 12 9.19 -23.67 1.25
N ASP A 13 7.89 -23.63 1.01
CA ASP A 13 7.29 -23.49 -0.33
C ASP A 13 6.50 -22.20 -0.50
N GLY A 14 6.64 -21.24 0.44
CA GLY A 14 5.88 -20.00 0.35
C GLY A 14 6.12 -19.00 1.48
N LEU A 15 5.20 -18.06 1.55
CA LEU A 15 5.13 -17.03 2.57
C LEU A 15 3.77 -17.12 3.28
N HIS A 16 3.78 -16.92 4.57
CA HIS A 16 2.58 -16.83 5.38
C HIS A 16 2.54 -15.46 6.08
N PHE A 17 1.47 -14.72 5.87
CA PHE A 17 1.20 -13.44 6.51
C PHE A 17 0.03 -13.60 7.48
N ASP A 18 0.31 -13.41 8.75
CA ASP A 18 -0.69 -13.41 9.82
C ASP A 18 -0.92 -11.97 10.31
N PHE A 19 -2.17 -11.52 10.19
CA PHE A 19 -2.62 -10.18 10.60
C PHE A 19 -3.37 -10.21 11.94
N SER A 20 -3.22 -11.26 12.73
CA SER A 20 -3.79 -11.35 14.07
C SER A 20 -3.33 -10.18 14.94
N GLY A 21 -4.26 -9.63 15.73
CA GLY A 21 -4.00 -8.45 16.55
C GLY A 21 -4.28 -7.12 15.87
N THR A 22 -4.53 -7.10 14.56
CA THR A 22 -4.99 -5.90 13.84
C THR A 22 -6.31 -5.40 14.44
N SER A 23 -6.44 -4.09 14.54
CA SER A 23 -7.61 -3.42 15.12
C SER A 23 -8.93 -3.91 14.53
N PRO A 24 -10.00 -3.98 15.33
CA PRO A 24 -11.33 -4.28 14.84
C PRO A 24 -11.81 -3.21 13.86
N GLN A 25 -12.78 -3.57 13.03
CA GLN A 25 -13.45 -2.63 12.14
C GLN A 25 -14.03 -1.43 12.89
N THR A 26 -14.16 -0.30 12.21
CA THR A 26 -14.60 0.97 12.78
C THR A 26 -15.94 1.41 12.22
N ASP A 27 -16.58 2.34 12.91
CA ASP A 27 -17.83 3.00 12.47
C ASP A 27 -17.55 4.04 11.37
N THR A 28 -16.28 4.29 11.06
CA THR A 28 -15.88 5.18 9.97
C THR A 28 -15.72 4.40 8.66
N ASP A 29 -15.44 5.11 7.58
CA ASP A 29 -15.18 4.54 6.25
C ASP A 29 -13.75 3.97 6.06
N HIS A 30 -12.96 3.91 7.15
CA HIS A 30 -11.58 3.41 7.15
C HIS A 30 -11.52 1.89 7.38
N ASN A 31 -12.28 1.14 6.63
CA ASN A 31 -12.22 -0.31 6.63
C ASN A 31 -11.91 -0.83 5.22
N SER A 32 -11.43 -2.05 5.15
CA SER A 32 -11.16 -2.75 3.90
C SER A 32 -11.90 -4.09 3.86
N THR A 33 -12.29 -4.50 2.67
CA THR A 33 -12.84 -5.82 2.44
C THR A 33 -11.71 -6.82 2.17
N LEU A 34 -11.98 -8.10 2.38
CA LEU A 34 -11.00 -9.17 2.12
C LEU A 34 -10.41 -9.13 0.69
N PRO A 35 -11.21 -8.96 -0.38
CA PRO A 35 -10.66 -8.86 -1.73
C PRO A 35 -9.72 -7.66 -1.92
N SER A 36 -10.09 -6.50 -1.37
CA SER A 36 -9.24 -5.30 -1.44
C SER A 36 -7.93 -5.50 -0.68
N THR A 37 -7.99 -6.06 0.51
CA THR A 37 -6.80 -6.38 1.31
C THR A 37 -5.88 -7.34 0.59
N THR A 38 -6.42 -8.41 0.03
CA THR A 38 -5.63 -9.41 -0.74
C THR A 38 -4.98 -8.77 -1.96
N ALA A 39 -5.70 -7.88 -2.65
CA ALA A 39 -5.14 -7.15 -3.79
C ALA A 39 -3.96 -6.26 -3.42
N HIS A 40 -4.01 -5.58 -2.27
CA HIS A 40 -2.90 -4.76 -1.79
C HIS A 40 -1.68 -5.59 -1.36
N ILE A 41 -1.90 -6.78 -0.77
CA ILE A 41 -0.81 -7.72 -0.48
C ILE A 41 -0.17 -8.18 -1.79
N ALA A 42 -0.97 -8.55 -2.78
CA ALA A 42 -0.48 -8.95 -4.10
C ALA A 42 0.30 -7.82 -4.79
N LEU A 43 -0.16 -6.58 -4.65
CA LEU A 43 0.54 -5.40 -5.16
C LEU A 43 1.91 -5.23 -4.51
N ALA A 44 1.98 -5.30 -3.17
CA ALA A 44 3.25 -5.21 -2.44
C ALA A 44 4.26 -6.28 -2.89
N LEU A 45 3.81 -7.52 -3.02
CA LEU A 45 4.65 -8.63 -3.45
C LEU A 45 5.05 -8.54 -4.92
N THR A 46 4.19 -8.00 -5.77
CA THR A 46 4.51 -7.76 -7.18
C THR A 46 5.64 -6.75 -7.32
N ASN A 47 5.60 -5.70 -6.52
CA ASN A 47 6.62 -4.66 -6.59
C ASN A 47 7.96 -5.04 -5.92
N THR A 48 7.97 -6.09 -5.11
CA THR A 48 9.16 -6.51 -4.36
C THR A 48 9.73 -7.84 -4.83
N LEU A 49 8.99 -8.93 -4.70
CA LEU A 49 9.47 -10.29 -4.96
C LEU A 49 9.12 -10.82 -6.35
N PHE A 50 8.02 -10.37 -6.93
CA PHE A 50 7.45 -10.96 -8.14
C PHE A 50 7.45 -10.00 -9.33
N TRP A 51 8.34 -9.03 -9.33
CA TRP A 51 8.39 -7.98 -10.35
C TRP A 51 8.64 -8.53 -11.78
N ASP A 52 9.35 -9.64 -11.90
CA ASP A 52 9.69 -10.33 -13.15
C ASP A 52 8.71 -11.46 -13.53
N VAL A 53 7.71 -11.71 -12.70
CA VAL A 53 6.70 -12.75 -12.95
C VAL A 53 5.45 -12.12 -13.57
N PRO A 54 4.97 -12.61 -14.73
CA PRO A 54 3.74 -12.12 -15.33
C PRO A 54 2.55 -12.20 -14.38
N TRP A 55 1.66 -11.21 -14.46
CA TRP A 55 0.48 -11.17 -13.60
C TRP A 55 -0.44 -12.36 -13.87
N SER A 56 -0.74 -13.13 -12.85
CA SER A 56 -1.67 -14.27 -12.90
C SER A 56 -2.05 -14.68 -11.48
N ASP A 57 -3.16 -15.41 -11.33
CA ASP A 57 -3.56 -15.98 -10.03
C ASP A 57 -2.51 -16.96 -9.48
N GLY A 58 -1.75 -17.60 -10.36
CA GLY A 58 -0.65 -18.49 -9.98
C GLY A 58 0.43 -17.80 -9.14
N LYS A 59 0.61 -16.51 -9.32
CA LYS A 59 1.56 -15.68 -8.58
C LYS A 59 1.32 -15.69 -7.06
N MET A 60 0.05 -15.77 -6.66
CA MET A 60 -0.35 -15.76 -5.25
C MET A 60 -0.49 -17.15 -4.62
N ARG A 61 -0.34 -18.24 -5.39
CA ARG A 61 -0.46 -19.59 -4.85
C ARG A 61 0.49 -19.92 -3.69
N PRO A 62 1.76 -19.44 -3.68
CA PRO A 62 2.67 -19.69 -2.57
C PRO A 62 2.45 -18.74 -1.39
N VAL A 63 1.43 -17.87 -1.44
CA VAL A 63 1.17 -16.88 -0.38
C VAL A 63 -0.08 -17.29 0.39
N LYS A 64 0.08 -17.50 1.69
CA LYS A 64 -1.01 -17.73 2.63
C LYS A 64 -1.24 -16.47 3.45
N THR A 65 -2.51 -16.20 3.76
CA THR A 65 -2.88 -15.03 4.56
C THR A 65 -3.93 -15.41 5.59
N ASP A 66 -3.68 -15.07 6.85
CA ASP A 66 -4.66 -15.11 7.93
C ASP A 66 -5.07 -13.70 8.26
N ILE A 67 -6.29 -13.33 7.86
CA ILE A 67 -6.84 -11.99 8.01
C ILE A 67 -8.12 -12.09 8.85
N PRO A 68 -8.08 -11.66 10.13
CA PRO A 68 -9.21 -11.80 11.04
C PRO A 68 -10.47 -11.12 10.51
N GLU A 69 -11.56 -11.85 10.46
CA GLU A 69 -12.86 -11.29 10.09
C GLU A 69 -13.35 -10.32 11.17
N GLY A 70 -13.92 -9.19 10.75
CA GLY A 70 -14.32 -8.11 11.64
C GLY A 70 -13.17 -7.16 12.01
N SER A 71 -11.99 -7.32 11.40
CA SER A 71 -10.91 -6.34 11.49
C SER A 71 -11.04 -5.24 10.44
N ILE A 72 -10.23 -4.18 10.57
CA ILE A 72 -10.14 -3.11 9.56
C ILE A 72 -9.67 -3.62 8.19
N LEU A 73 -9.06 -4.80 8.13
CA LEU A 73 -8.58 -5.43 6.90
C LEU A 73 -9.60 -6.41 6.28
N ASN A 74 -10.59 -6.82 7.03
CA ASN A 74 -11.61 -7.79 6.61
C ASN A 74 -12.93 -7.49 7.34
N CYS A 75 -13.51 -6.35 7.02
CA CYS A 75 -14.70 -5.89 7.69
C CYS A 75 -15.95 -6.64 7.25
N ARG A 76 -16.92 -6.70 8.17
CA ARG A 76 -18.25 -7.27 7.96
C ARG A 76 -19.23 -6.18 7.54
N TYR A 77 -20.18 -6.54 6.69
CA TYR A 77 -21.31 -5.70 6.40
C TYR A 77 -22.07 -5.33 7.71
N PRO A 78 -22.54 -4.09 7.87
CA PRO A 78 -22.61 -2.98 6.93
C PRO A 78 -21.46 -1.94 7.06
N ALA A 79 -20.27 -2.32 7.50
CA ALA A 79 -19.17 -1.39 7.68
C ALA A 79 -18.85 -0.62 6.38
N ALA A 80 -18.63 0.68 6.52
CA ALA A 80 -18.29 1.53 5.40
C ALA A 80 -16.81 1.32 4.99
N CYS A 81 -16.53 1.30 3.68
CA CYS A 81 -15.22 1.04 3.09
C CYS A 81 -14.78 2.14 2.10
N GLY A 82 -15.33 3.35 2.20
CA GLY A 82 -15.11 4.41 1.21
C GLY A 82 -13.67 4.85 1.06
N THR A 83 -12.87 4.78 2.12
CA THR A 83 -11.44 5.13 2.12
C THR A 83 -10.51 3.93 2.29
N SER A 84 -10.95 2.74 1.88
CA SER A 84 -10.12 1.53 1.91
C SER A 84 -8.73 1.67 1.28
N PRO A 85 -8.49 2.51 0.23
CA PRO A 85 -7.14 2.74 -0.28
C PRO A 85 -6.16 3.28 0.76
N ARG A 86 -6.59 4.05 1.75
CA ARG A 86 -5.71 4.54 2.83
C ARG A 86 -5.16 3.40 3.67
N ILE A 87 -6.02 2.45 4.03
CA ILE A 87 -5.60 1.24 4.75
C ILE A 87 -4.73 0.38 3.85
N GLY A 88 -5.08 0.27 2.58
CA GLY A 88 -4.30 -0.45 1.57
C GLY A 88 -2.86 0.05 1.47
N ASN A 89 -2.64 1.36 1.53
CA ASN A 89 -1.30 1.94 1.49
C ASN A 89 -0.46 1.59 2.72
N VAL A 90 -1.05 1.67 3.91
CA VAL A 90 -0.38 1.24 5.15
C VAL A 90 -0.07 -0.25 5.09
N LEU A 91 -1.01 -1.06 4.57
CA LEU A 91 -0.82 -2.49 4.40
C LEU A 91 0.33 -2.81 3.43
N VAL A 92 0.38 -2.14 2.28
CA VAL A 92 1.48 -2.30 1.30
C VAL A 92 2.82 -2.00 1.97
N SER A 93 2.93 -0.88 2.68
CA SER A 93 4.16 -0.51 3.40
C SER A 93 4.55 -1.55 4.45
N THR A 94 3.57 -2.07 5.20
CA THR A 94 3.79 -3.12 6.22
C THR A 94 4.30 -4.42 5.59
N VAL A 95 3.70 -4.86 4.49
CA VAL A 95 4.13 -6.06 3.76
C VAL A 95 5.54 -5.86 3.19
N CYS A 96 5.81 -4.71 2.57
CA CYS A 96 7.14 -4.37 2.05
C CYS A 96 8.19 -4.38 3.16
N GLU A 97 7.87 -3.88 4.35
CA GLU A 97 8.77 -3.92 5.51
C GLU A 97 9.10 -5.35 5.93
N CYS A 98 8.09 -6.22 6.01
CA CYS A 98 8.32 -7.63 6.32
C CYS A 98 9.23 -8.30 5.28
N VAL A 99 8.99 -8.06 3.99
CA VAL A 99 9.80 -8.59 2.90
C VAL A 99 11.23 -8.07 2.98
N SER A 100 11.42 -6.77 3.22
CA SER A 100 12.75 -6.16 3.33
C SER A 100 13.55 -6.73 4.50
N LYS A 101 12.90 -6.94 5.66
CA LYS A 101 13.55 -7.60 6.81
C LYS A 101 13.98 -9.03 6.48
N MET A 102 13.17 -9.77 5.74
CA MET A 102 13.50 -11.12 5.30
C MET A 102 14.71 -11.11 4.35
N ILE A 103 14.71 -10.23 3.35
CA ILE A 103 15.81 -10.10 2.38
C ILE A 103 17.09 -9.69 3.11
N TYR A 104 17.01 -8.73 4.01
CA TYR A 104 18.16 -8.31 4.82
C TYR A 104 18.73 -9.47 5.66
N ALA A 105 17.85 -10.22 6.33
CA ALA A 105 18.27 -11.37 7.12
C ALA A 105 18.88 -12.50 6.29
N SER A 106 18.60 -12.56 4.98
CA SER A 106 19.23 -13.52 4.06
C SER A 106 20.63 -13.12 3.59
N GLY A 107 21.11 -11.94 3.98
CA GLY A 107 22.41 -11.41 3.57
C GLY A 107 22.42 -10.72 2.20
N ARG A 108 21.27 -10.58 1.54
CA ARG A 108 21.14 -9.91 0.24
C ARG A 108 20.86 -8.43 0.42
N HIS A 109 21.77 -7.71 0.99
CA HIS A 109 21.59 -6.32 1.41
C HIS A 109 21.34 -5.36 0.24
N ASP A 110 21.90 -5.66 -0.93
CA ASP A 110 21.73 -4.83 -2.14
C ASP A 110 20.30 -4.92 -2.71
N ASP A 111 19.59 -6.00 -2.40
CA ASP A 111 18.21 -6.21 -2.84
C ASP A 111 17.16 -5.65 -1.86
N VAL A 112 17.60 -5.08 -0.73
CA VAL A 112 16.66 -4.52 0.27
C VAL A 112 15.93 -3.34 -0.33
N ASN A 113 14.62 -3.45 -0.38
CA ASN A 113 13.79 -2.38 -0.85
C ASN A 113 13.65 -1.30 0.24
N ALA A 114 14.10 -0.10 -0.05
CA ALA A 114 14.01 1.04 0.85
C ALA A 114 12.59 1.61 1.03
N CYS A 115 11.58 1.00 0.43
CA CYS A 115 10.18 1.41 0.56
C CYS A 115 9.59 1.18 1.95
N THR A 116 10.36 0.62 2.88
CA THR A 116 9.86 0.21 4.20
C THR A 116 9.30 1.34 5.05
N ASN A 117 9.73 2.57 4.80
CA ASN A 117 9.25 3.73 5.54
C ASN A 117 8.93 4.90 4.62
N GLY A 118 8.84 4.64 3.36
CA GLY A 118 8.11 5.55 2.54
C GLY A 118 6.73 5.56 3.17
N ASN A 119 6.55 6.43 4.15
CA ASN A 119 5.24 6.83 4.47
C ASN A 119 4.63 7.12 3.14
N ALA A 120 3.85 6.20 2.68
CA ALA A 120 2.68 6.58 1.97
C ALA A 120 1.82 7.36 2.96
N GLU A 121 2.38 8.33 3.63
CA GLU A 121 1.64 9.52 3.81
C GLU A 121 1.34 9.92 2.37
N PHE A 122 0.23 9.43 1.93
CA PHE A 122 -0.63 10.18 1.10
C PHE A 122 -0.79 11.51 1.82
N VAL A 123 0.21 12.33 1.70
CA VAL A 123 0.12 13.76 1.83
C VAL A 123 -0.62 14.18 0.58
N GLY A 124 -1.90 14.05 0.66
CA GLY A 124 -2.83 14.13 -0.39
C GLY A 124 -3.59 12.81 -0.41
N GLY A 125 -4.70 12.74 0.30
CA GLY A 125 -5.66 11.67 0.11
C GLY A 125 -5.94 11.45 -1.37
N PRO A 126 -6.75 10.47 -1.75
CA PRO A 126 -7.09 10.23 -3.13
C PRO A 126 -7.78 11.47 -3.71
N GLY A 127 -6.96 12.40 -4.14
CA GLY A 127 -7.39 13.61 -4.80
C GLY A 127 -7.67 14.78 -3.86
N TYR A 128 -7.31 15.92 -4.35
CA TYR A 128 -7.82 17.18 -3.87
C TYR A 128 -9.17 17.42 -4.53
N PHE A 129 -10.18 17.68 -3.72
CA PHE A 129 -11.42 18.22 -4.24
C PHE A 129 -11.31 19.72 -4.25
N TYR A 130 -11.43 20.33 -5.40
CA TYR A 130 -11.58 21.76 -5.49
C TYR A 130 -12.89 22.08 -6.20
N GLY A 131 -13.53 23.12 -5.74
CA GLY A 131 -14.75 23.64 -6.31
C GLY A 131 -14.66 25.14 -6.50
N GLY A 132 -15.52 25.66 -7.29
CA GLY A 132 -15.59 27.09 -7.60
C GLY A 132 -16.48 27.33 -8.79
N HIS A 133 -16.20 28.36 -9.54
CA HIS A 133 -16.89 28.67 -10.79
C HIS A 133 -15.85 28.68 -11.92
N ASN A 134 -16.19 28.10 -13.05
CA ASN A 134 -15.38 28.23 -14.24
C ASN A 134 -15.47 29.67 -14.81
N ARG A 135 -14.73 29.96 -15.87
CA ARG A 135 -14.74 31.28 -16.52
C ARG A 135 -16.11 31.75 -17.00
N ASP A 136 -17.06 30.83 -17.19
CA ASP A 136 -18.42 31.09 -17.65
C ASP A 136 -19.40 31.25 -16.47
N GLY A 137 -18.90 31.27 -15.23
CA GLY A 137 -19.69 31.39 -14.02
C GLY A 137 -20.44 30.13 -13.60
N ILE A 138 -20.15 28.99 -14.21
CA ILE A 138 -20.82 27.72 -13.90
C ILE A 138 -20.13 27.08 -12.68
N PRO A 139 -20.88 26.67 -11.63
CA PRO A 139 -20.33 25.93 -10.52
C PRO A 139 -19.67 24.64 -11.00
N VAL A 140 -18.42 24.40 -10.60
CA VAL A 140 -17.70 23.18 -10.90
C VAL A 140 -17.13 22.60 -9.62
N ALA A 141 -17.15 21.26 -9.52
CA ALA A 141 -16.42 20.52 -8.51
C ALA A 141 -15.65 19.42 -9.22
N GLN A 142 -14.36 19.34 -8.97
CA GLN A 142 -13.49 18.37 -9.63
C GLN A 142 -12.56 17.73 -8.61
N GLY A 143 -12.40 16.42 -8.71
CA GLY A 143 -11.34 15.71 -8.02
C GLY A 143 -10.06 15.72 -8.83
N LEU A 144 -8.98 16.15 -8.24
CA LEU A 144 -7.64 16.01 -8.79
C LEU A 144 -6.98 14.77 -8.19
N TYR A 145 -6.67 13.79 -9.01
CA TYR A 145 -6.03 12.55 -8.59
C TYR A 145 -4.55 12.55 -9.02
N ASP A 146 -3.82 13.55 -8.56
CA ASP A 146 -2.37 13.55 -8.70
C ASP A 146 -1.74 12.71 -7.59
N ILE A 147 -1.15 11.61 -7.98
CA ILE A 147 -0.43 10.74 -7.07
C ILE A 147 1.02 11.17 -7.07
N HIS A 148 1.43 11.82 -5.99
CA HIS A 148 2.82 12.20 -5.79
C HIS A 148 3.59 11.01 -5.22
N GLY A 149 4.78 10.75 -5.78
CA GLY A 149 5.71 9.82 -5.18
C GLY A 149 6.14 10.32 -3.81
N ALA A 150 6.00 9.48 -2.79
CA ALA A 150 6.53 9.76 -1.46
C ALA A 150 8.07 9.65 -1.46
N GLY A 151 8.71 10.13 -0.42
CA GLY A 151 10.14 9.87 -0.21
C GLY A 151 10.40 8.39 0.02
N MET A 152 11.57 7.93 -0.36
CA MET A 152 12.06 6.58 -0.01
C MET A 152 13.02 6.69 1.16
N GLY A 153 12.90 5.75 2.11
CA GLY A 153 13.88 5.60 3.18
C GLY A 153 15.27 5.23 2.66
N ALA A 154 16.30 5.43 3.50
CA ALA A 154 17.65 5.01 3.19
C ALA A 154 17.74 3.47 3.07
N ALA A 155 18.56 3.01 2.13
CA ALA A 155 18.96 1.62 2.02
C ALA A 155 20.34 1.43 2.70
N PRO A 156 20.77 0.19 3.00
CA PRO A 156 22.08 -0.05 3.62
C PRO A 156 23.28 0.49 2.84
N TYR A 157 23.11 0.76 1.55
CA TYR A 157 24.16 1.14 0.61
C TYR A 157 23.96 2.53 -0.03
N ARG A 158 22.88 3.23 0.28
CA ARG A 158 22.59 4.57 -0.27
C ARG A 158 21.59 5.35 0.58
N ASP A 159 21.63 6.66 0.46
CA ASP A 159 20.61 7.52 1.01
C ASP A 159 19.27 7.36 0.30
N GLY A 160 18.21 7.71 0.99
CA GLY A 160 16.87 7.78 0.42
C GLY A 160 16.72 8.94 -0.56
N VAL A 161 15.69 8.92 -1.35
CA VAL A 161 15.33 9.99 -2.29
C VAL A 161 14.07 10.71 -1.82
N ASN A 162 13.98 12.00 -2.06
CA ASN A 162 12.88 12.83 -1.57
C ASN A 162 11.56 12.55 -2.31
N THR A 163 11.64 12.26 -3.59
CA THR A 163 10.49 11.99 -4.45
C THR A 163 10.84 10.84 -5.40
N GLY A 164 10.17 9.77 -5.34
CA GLY A 164 10.48 8.57 -6.14
C GLY A 164 10.17 7.30 -5.37
N GLY A 165 9.44 7.48 -4.29
CA GLY A 165 8.96 6.40 -3.46
C GLY A 165 7.93 5.55 -4.17
N HIS A 166 7.56 4.52 -3.47
CA HIS A 166 6.62 3.54 -3.94
C HIS A 166 5.27 4.17 -4.32
N MET A 167 4.82 3.90 -5.51
CA MET A 167 3.49 4.28 -5.98
C MET A 167 2.60 3.05 -5.97
N ASN A 168 1.47 3.17 -5.29
CA ASN A 168 0.50 2.08 -5.19
C ASN A 168 -0.30 1.83 -6.48
N ILE A 169 -0.13 2.66 -7.48
CA ILE A 169 -0.79 2.51 -8.78
C ILE A 169 0.29 2.39 -9.85
N PRO A 170 0.58 1.18 -10.32
CA PRO A 170 1.70 0.92 -11.24
C PRO A 170 1.65 1.67 -12.58
N SER A 171 0.47 2.12 -12.99
CA SER A 171 0.27 2.82 -14.26
C SER A 171 0.09 4.33 -14.11
N ALA A 172 0.11 4.86 -12.90
CA ALA A 172 0.03 6.30 -12.70
C ALA A 172 1.37 6.94 -13.04
N GLY A 173 1.36 7.91 -13.92
CA GLY A 173 2.51 8.76 -14.15
C GLY A 173 2.85 9.56 -12.89
N ILE A 174 4.12 9.78 -12.64
CA ILE A 174 4.56 10.75 -11.63
C ILE A 174 4.28 12.13 -12.19
N SER A 175 3.47 12.92 -11.49
CA SER A 175 3.32 14.32 -11.84
C SER A 175 4.66 15.02 -11.64
N ASP A 176 5.24 15.48 -12.72
CA ASP A 176 6.44 16.31 -12.69
C ASP A 176 6.03 17.73 -12.30
N VAL A 177 6.02 17.97 -11.00
CA VAL A 177 5.56 19.25 -10.42
C VAL A 177 6.42 20.41 -10.88
N GLU A 178 7.62 20.17 -11.38
CA GLU A 178 8.53 21.21 -11.87
C GLU A 178 8.19 21.65 -13.31
N ARG A 179 7.29 20.95 -13.99
CA ARG A 179 6.89 21.25 -15.37
C ARG A 179 5.49 21.84 -15.52
N ILE A 180 4.82 22.15 -14.42
CA ILE A 180 3.48 22.77 -14.45
C ILE A 180 3.60 24.29 -14.34
#